data_e11f1a3c8fa090726089a7d2c675b568
#
_entry.id   e11f1a3c8fa090726089a7d2c675b568
#
_cell.length_a   1.000
_cell.length_b   1.000
_cell.length_c   1.000
_cell.angle_alpha   90.00
_cell.angle_beta   90.00
_cell.angle_gamma   90.00
#
_symmetry.space_group_name_H-M   'P 1'
#
loop_
_entity.id
_entity.type
_entity.pdbx_description
1 polymer ?
#
loop_
_entity_poly.entity_id
_entity_poly.type
_entity_poly.pdbx_seq_one_letter_code
_entity_poly.pdbx_strand_id
1 'polypeptide(L)'
;MRRVKLKQLLTLIFMAFLLAGCTQKVVKLKMPNQNMPVKKVEEDKKTVVEEFISNDSVIQEEIINNNGSSNEITQEDNSEVLASSEPEIKFDSTKANLKIAFVYPSSLVSKYAKNSINTVAAYLTFLNANYDLVVIDSQNESADSINNAFNKVQEEGITKVIALYTPNAINNLNTMTLNDIMVYLPLIEKKDSLSQNDNLIFGSISYEDQLKKLSYYSDGPNVLFYQNTYLGNKLKNSYENVVSYTTARKEIKSGETNFKNIVVDSRLRNSSIFLNVDIVKSSLIMSQLRANDIYPKFIFSTQINFDPMLMTLTQDKDREKMVLANSIEKIDNKLRDEILNFGGNINFEWVDYSTLVGANYLVNGNNNLIPTKIVENQAVYTPRLFKSTEYGFVEIK
;
A
#
# COMPACT_ATOMS: atom_id res chain seq x y z
N MET A 1 -14.00 -49.62 36.38
CA MET A 1 -12.64 -49.00 36.46
C MET A 1 -11.98 -48.68 35.11
N ARG A 2 -12.15 -49.45 34.02
CA ARG A 2 -11.49 -49.15 32.71
C ARG A 2 -12.04 -47.90 31.97
N ARG A 3 -13.32 -47.56 32.10
CA ARG A 3 -13.92 -46.39 31.39
C ARG A 3 -13.52 -45.03 31.95
N VAL A 4 -13.12 -44.93 33.22
CA VAL A 4 -12.68 -43.68 33.85
C VAL A 4 -11.26 -43.32 33.38
N LYS A 5 -10.37 -44.31 33.25
CA LYS A 5 -8.98 -44.10 32.77
C LYS A 5 -8.92 -43.65 31.31
N LEU A 6 -9.86 -44.13 30.47
CA LEU A 6 -9.93 -43.71 29.05
C LEU A 6 -10.38 -42.27 28.90
N LYS A 7 -11.34 -41.79 29.71
CA LYS A 7 -11.78 -40.38 29.69
C LYS A 7 -10.68 -39.42 30.19
N GLN A 8 -9.92 -39.83 31.21
CA GLN A 8 -8.78 -39.02 31.71
C GLN A 8 -7.62 -38.99 30.70
N LEU A 9 -7.37 -40.04 29.95
CA LEU A 9 -6.36 -40.06 28.88
C LEU A 9 -6.78 -39.17 27.70
N LEU A 10 -8.06 -39.22 27.30
CA LEU A 10 -8.60 -38.33 26.22
C LEU A 10 -8.57 -36.86 26.62
N THR A 11 -8.85 -36.50 27.88
CA THR A 11 -8.74 -35.10 28.36
C THR A 11 -7.29 -34.63 28.39
N LEU A 12 -6.34 -35.48 28.76
CA LEU A 12 -4.91 -35.16 28.75
C LEU A 12 -4.36 -34.94 27.31
N ILE A 13 -4.80 -35.75 26.35
CA ILE A 13 -4.45 -35.60 24.92
C ILE A 13 -5.06 -34.33 24.35
N PHE A 14 -6.31 -34.00 24.70
CA PHE A 14 -6.97 -32.76 24.25
C PHE A 14 -6.32 -31.51 24.87
N MET A 15 -5.86 -31.60 26.12
CA MET A 15 -5.13 -30.52 26.78
C MET A 15 -3.71 -30.32 26.21
N ALA A 16 -3.06 -31.40 25.74
CA ALA A 16 -1.77 -31.31 25.04
C ALA A 16 -1.89 -30.67 23.63
N PHE A 17 -3.03 -30.87 22.95
CA PHE A 17 -3.29 -30.19 21.66
C PHE A 17 -3.60 -28.71 21.80
N LEU A 18 -4.12 -28.26 22.94
CA LEU A 18 -4.36 -26.82 23.20
C LEU A 18 -3.09 -26.05 23.57
N LEU A 19 -1.97 -26.72 23.85
CA LEU A 19 -0.67 -26.11 24.12
C LEU A 19 0.24 -26.02 22.88
N ALA A 20 -0.19 -26.57 21.73
CA ALA A 20 0.46 -26.30 20.44
C ALA A 20 0.03 -24.91 19.94
N GLY A 21 0.45 -23.88 20.66
CA GLY A 21 0.26 -22.50 20.25
C GLY A 21 0.90 -22.29 18.86
N CYS A 22 0.16 -21.70 17.92
CA CYS A 22 0.69 -21.29 16.64
C CYS A 22 1.94 -20.42 16.87
N THR A 23 3.11 -20.95 16.55
CA THR A 23 4.36 -20.19 16.61
C THR A 23 4.35 -19.19 15.47
N GLN A 24 4.25 -17.91 15.80
CA GLN A 24 4.41 -16.84 14.82
C GLN A 24 5.81 -16.95 14.19
N LYS A 25 5.88 -16.85 12.86
CA LYS A 25 7.17 -16.86 12.16
C LYS A 25 7.84 -15.49 12.31
N VAL A 26 9.10 -15.50 12.77
CA VAL A 26 9.97 -14.33 12.85
C VAL A 26 11.12 -14.54 11.88
N VAL A 27 11.32 -13.59 10.95
CA VAL A 27 12.43 -13.62 9.99
C VAL A 27 13.29 -12.39 10.23
N LYS A 28 14.60 -12.62 10.38
CA LYS A 28 15.61 -11.56 10.52
C LYS A 28 16.38 -11.42 9.21
N LEU A 29 16.30 -10.24 8.61
CA LEU A 29 17.09 -9.87 7.43
C LEU A 29 18.27 -9.03 7.89
N LYS A 30 19.48 -9.46 7.52
CA LYS A 30 20.74 -8.73 7.82
C LYS A 30 21.42 -8.31 6.53
N MET A 31 22.10 -7.19 6.58
CA MET A 31 22.94 -6.74 5.48
C MET A 31 24.05 -7.76 5.18
N PRO A 32 24.31 -8.13 3.91
CA PRO A 32 25.46 -8.97 3.56
C PRO A 32 26.75 -8.23 3.91
N ASN A 33 27.66 -8.94 4.57
CA ASN A 33 28.96 -8.39 4.99
C ASN A 33 29.79 -8.00 3.74
N GLN A 34 30.13 -6.74 3.57
CA GLN A 34 30.81 -6.21 2.37
C GLN A 34 32.23 -6.74 2.16
N ASN A 35 32.76 -7.58 3.02
CA ASN A 35 34.15 -8.09 2.99
C ASN A 35 34.28 -9.51 2.43
N MET A 36 33.31 -10.06 1.71
CA MET A 36 33.51 -11.32 1.00
C MET A 36 33.79 -11.10 -0.47
N PRO A 37 34.84 -11.75 -1.04
CA PRO A 37 35.07 -11.70 -2.47
C PRO A 37 33.87 -12.30 -3.21
N VAL A 38 33.39 -11.55 -4.19
CA VAL A 38 32.26 -11.96 -5.05
C VAL A 38 32.64 -13.24 -5.78
N LYS A 39 32.27 -14.39 -5.25
CA LYS A 39 32.18 -15.63 -6.03
C LYS A 39 30.92 -15.49 -6.89
N LYS A 40 31.10 -15.45 -8.21
CA LYS A 40 30.00 -15.68 -9.15
C LYS A 40 29.32 -17.00 -8.75
N VAL A 41 28.12 -16.91 -8.22
CA VAL A 41 27.20 -18.03 -8.07
C VAL A 41 26.05 -17.71 -9.01
N GLU A 42 26.10 -18.27 -10.20
CA GLU A 42 24.91 -18.59 -10.95
C GLU A 42 24.18 -19.71 -10.18
N GLU A 43 22.85 -19.58 -10.10
CA GLU A 43 21.94 -20.55 -9.49
C GLU A 43 21.96 -20.62 -7.96
N ASP A 44 21.12 -19.80 -7.31
CA ASP A 44 20.25 -20.17 -6.18
C ASP A 44 19.43 -18.96 -5.66
N LYS A 45 18.72 -18.26 -6.55
CA LYS A 45 17.79 -17.20 -6.14
C LYS A 45 16.37 -17.70 -5.79
N LYS A 46 16.17 -19.02 -5.71
CA LYS A 46 14.82 -19.60 -5.59
C LYS A 46 14.37 -20.00 -4.19
N THR A 47 15.25 -20.10 -3.20
CA THR A 47 14.97 -20.93 -2.03
C THR A 47 14.44 -20.20 -0.79
N VAL A 48 14.57 -18.88 -0.66
CA VAL A 48 14.16 -18.17 0.58
C VAL A 48 12.80 -17.48 0.45
N VAL A 49 12.35 -17.22 -0.78
CA VAL A 49 11.08 -16.51 -1.02
C VAL A 49 9.91 -17.45 -1.29
N GLU A 50 10.18 -18.69 -1.75
CA GLU A 50 9.14 -19.67 -2.10
C GLU A 50 8.51 -20.37 -0.88
N GLU A 51 9.17 -20.36 0.28
CA GLU A 51 8.63 -20.98 1.51
C GLU A 51 7.47 -20.20 2.17
N PHE A 52 7.28 -18.93 1.79
CA PHE A 52 6.19 -18.09 2.28
C PHE A 52 4.92 -18.12 1.41
N ILE A 53 4.95 -18.77 0.22
CA ILE A 53 3.87 -18.67 -0.77
C ILE A 53 3.04 -19.96 -0.90
N SER A 54 3.44 -21.07 -0.28
CA SER A 54 2.70 -22.33 -0.39
C SER A 54 1.67 -22.48 0.72
N ASN A 55 0.52 -21.89 0.58
CA ASN A 55 -0.81 -22.36 1.01
C ASN A 55 -1.80 -21.22 0.89
N ASP A 56 -2.34 -21.00 -0.27
CA ASP A 56 -3.76 -20.72 -0.40
C ASP A 56 -4.30 -20.99 -1.79
N SER A 57 -5.45 -21.56 -1.81
CA SER A 57 -6.16 -22.17 -2.89
C SER A 57 -6.67 -21.19 -3.95
N VAL A 58 -6.41 -21.53 -5.20
CA VAL A 58 -7.31 -21.52 -6.37
C VAL A 58 -8.11 -20.26 -6.65
N ILE A 59 -7.58 -19.42 -7.54
CA ILE A 59 -8.35 -18.85 -8.65
C ILE A 59 -7.47 -19.03 -9.90
N GLN A 60 -7.96 -19.81 -10.85
CA GLN A 60 -7.35 -20.03 -12.15
C GLN A 60 -7.40 -18.73 -12.94
N GLU A 61 -6.24 -18.16 -13.26
CA GLU A 61 -6.07 -17.20 -14.34
C GLU A 61 -5.42 -17.93 -15.53
N GLU A 62 -6.15 -17.98 -16.64
CA GLU A 62 -5.60 -18.39 -17.93
C GLU A 62 -4.54 -17.39 -18.36
N ILE A 63 -3.30 -17.85 -18.45
CA ILE A 63 -2.16 -17.08 -18.96
C ILE A 63 -2.20 -17.15 -20.49
N ILE A 64 -2.43 -16.02 -21.13
CA ILE A 64 -2.15 -15.85 -22.57
C ILE A 64 -0.68 -15.45 -22.70
N ASN A 65 0.13 -16.41 -23.15
CA ASN A 65 1.50 -16.18 -23.62
C ASN A 65 1.46 -15.44 -24.95
N ASN A 66 2.07 -14.26 -25.01
CA ASN A 66 2.54 -13.72 -26.28
C ASN A 66 3.95 -13.15 -26.13
N ASN A 67 4.88 -13.83 -26.76
CA ASN A 67 6.24 -13.38 -27.04
C ASN A 67 6.21 -12.23 -28.06
N GLY A 68 6.92 -11.14 -27.77
CA GLY A 68 7.11 -10.03 -28.69
C GLY A 68 8.35 -9.21 -28.37
N SER A 69 9.41 -9.58 -29.01
CA SER A 69 10.59 -8.83 -29.50
C SER A 69 10.86 -7.43 -28.96
N SER A 70 12.04 -7.30 -28.36
CA SER A 70 12.77 -6.08 -28.05
C SER A 70 13.14 -5.26 -29.28
N ASN A 71 12.89 -3.95 -29.25
CA ASN A 71 13.61 -2.97 -30.08
C ASN A 71 14.20 -1.90 -29.16
N GLU A 72 15.52 -1.85 -29.14
CA GLU A 72 16.32 -0.75 -28.60
C GLU A 72 16.06 0.53 -29.38
N ILE A 73 15.75 1.61 -28.67
CA ILE A 73 15.84 2.98 -29.20
C ILE A 73 16.83 3.73 -28.33
N THR A 74 18.02 3.92 -28.88
CA THR A 74 19.02 4.88 -28.39
C THR A 74 18.54 6.29 -28.69
N GLN A 75 18.34 7.10 -27.67
CA GLN A 75 18.33 8.56 -27.81
C GLN A 75 19.47 9.16 -26.98
N GLU A 76 20.41 9.77 -27.70
CA GLU A 76 21.38 10.70 -27.14
C GLU A 76 20.66 11.97 -26.70
N ASP A 77 20.75 12.31 -25.42
CA ASP A 77 20.31 13.60 -24.94
C ASP A 77 21.48 14.32 -24.26
N ASN A 78 22.01 15.33 -24.98
CA ASN A 78 22.99 16.27 -24.49
C ASN A 78 22.29 17.31 -23.61
N SER A 79 22.33 17.15 -22.31
CA SER A 79 22.03 18.24 -21.37
C SER A 79 23.18 18.45 -20.40
N GLU A 80 23.69 19.69 -20.45
CA GLU A 80 24.73 20.19 -19.57
C GLU A 80 24.41 19.97 -18.09
N VAL A 81 25.27 19.26 -17.41
CA VAL A 81 25.20 18.99 -15.97
C VAL A 81 25.68 20.23 -15.23
N LEU A 82 24.76 21.05 -14.75
CA LEU A 82 25.03 21.96 -13.64
C LEU A 82 25.17 21.13 -12.37
N ALA A 83 26.39 20.96 -11.91
CA ALA A 83 26.70 20.32 -10.64
C ALA A 83 26.18 21.16 -9.48
N SER A 84 24.96 20.88 -9.03
CA SER A 84 24.49 21.29 -7.71
C SER A 84 25.04 20.28 -6.70
N SER A 85 25.90 20.74 -5.79
CA SER A 85 26.38 19.96 -4.65
C SER A 85 25.20 19.73 -3.68
N GLU A 86 24.48 18.64 -3.87
CA GLU A 86 23.49 18.16 -2.90
C GLU A 86 24.24 17.67 -1.64
N PRO A 87 23.72 17.96 -0.44
CA PRO A 87 24.33 17.44 0.78
C PRO A 87 24.21 15.91 0.80
N GLU A 88 25.32 15.24 0.63
CA GLU A 88 25.44 13.80 0.79
C GLU A 88 25.08 13.45 2.24
N ILE A 89 23.90 12.88 2.46
CA ILE A 89 23.48 12.38 3.79
C ILE A 89 24.32 11.13 4.06
N LYS A 90 25.47 11.29 4.69
CA LYS A 90 26.31 10.17 5.16
C LYS A 90 25.73 9.68 6.48
N PHE A 91 25.17 8.49 6.47
CA PHE A 91 24.88 7.77 7.69
C PHE A 91 26.21 7.33 8.32
N ASP A 92 26.45 7.68 9.58
CA ASP A 92 27.67 7.31 10.28
C ASP A 92 27.63 5.81 10.58
N SER A 93 28.28 5.00 9.73
CA SER A 93 28.31 3.53 9.81
C SER A 93 29.03 2.98 11.04
N THR A 94 29.62 3.86 11.88
CA THR A 94 30.26 3.46 13.15
C THR A 94 29.24 3.35 14.29
N LYS A 95 27.96 3.72 14.08
CA LYS A 95 26.91 3.65 15.08
C LYS A 95 26.28 2.28 15.18
N ALA A 96 25.73 2.02 16.38
CA ALA A 96 25.04 0.81 16.78
C ALA A 96 24.08 0.29 15.70
N ASN A 97 23.98 -1.04 15.59
CA ASN A 97 23.10 -1.73 14.68
C ASN A 97 21.65 -1.19 14.80
N LEU A 98 21.09 -0.65 13.70
CA LEU A 98 19.74 -0.13 13.65
C LEU A 98 18.75 -1.29 13.64
N LYS A 99 17.91 -1.42 14.67
CA LYS A 99 16.88 -2.45 14.72
C LYS A 99 15.53 -1.86 14.39
N ILE A 100 14.82 -2.45 13.42
CA ILE A 100 13.46 -2.09 13.03
C ILE A 100 12.63 -3.37 12.96
N ALA A 101 11.41 -3.35 13.50
CA ALA A 101 10.43 -4.41 13.27
C ALA A 101 9.44 -4.00 12.17
N PHE A 102 9.07 -4.97 11.34
CA PHE A 102 7.93 -4.89 10.43
C PHE A 102 6.90 -5.92 10.87
N VAL A 103 5.74 -5.44 11.34
CA VAL A 103 4.65 -6.28 11.87
C VAL A 103 3.46 -6.23 10.93
N TYR A 104 2.87 -7.38 10.60
CA TYR A 104 1.73 -7.42 9.70
C TYR A 104 0.80 -8.61 9.96
N PRO A 105 -0.53 -8.47 9.76
CA PRO A 105 -1.50 -9.57 9.82
C PRO A 105 -1.61 -10.25 8.45
N SER A 106 -0.96 -11.41 8.27
CA SER A 106 -0.91 -12.10 6.96
C SER A 106 -2.28 -12.44 6.39
N SER A 107 -3.28 -12.72 7.22
CA SER A 107 -4.64 -13.01 6.75
C SER A 107 -5.33 -11.83 6.04
N LEU A 108 -4.83 -10.60 6.22
CA LEU A 108 -5.48 -9.39 5.70
C LEU A 108 -4.64 -8.64 4.65
N VAL A 109 -3.31 -8.56 4.85
CA VAL A 109 -2.46 -7.65 4.07
C VAL A 109 -1.26 -8.33 3.40
N SER A 110 -1.20 -9.67 3.32
CA SER A 110 -0.10 -10.42 2.68
C SER A 110 0.25 -9.88 1.29
N LYS A 111 -0.75 -9.48 0.52
CA LYS A 111 -0.58 -8.93 -0.84
C LYS A 111 0.36 -7.72 -0.87
N TYR A 112 0.31 -6.87 0.17
CA TYR A 112 1.10 -5.65 0.25
C TYR A 112 2.39 -5.83 1.05
N ALA A 113 2.39 -6.73 2.05
CA ALA A 113 3.46 -6.86 3.03
C ALA A 113 4.83 -7.12 2.38
N LYS A 114 4.91 -7.96 1.35
CA LYS A 114 6.17 -8.27 0.66
C LYS A 114 6.83 -7.02 0.07
N ASN A 115 6.09 -6.24 -0.69
CA ASN A 115 6.61 -5.04 -1.35
C ASN A 115 6.98 -3.96 -0.31
N SER A 116 6.16 -3.81 0.73
CA SER A 116 6.43 -2.89 1.83
C SER A 116 7.68 -3.28 2.63
N ILE A 117 7.89 -4.58 2.92
CA ILE A 117 9.13 -5.08 3.55
C ILE A 117 10.34 -4.79 2.65
N ASN A 118 10.23 -5.07 1.36
CA ASN A 118 11.28 -4.78 0.39
C ASN A 118 11.60 -3.29 0.32
N THR A 119 10.59 -2.42 0.40
CA THR A 119 10.76 -0.96 0.45
C THR A 119 11.57 -0.53 1.67
N VAL A 120 11.29 -1.09 2.86
CA VAL A 120 12.08 -0.81 4.07
C VAL A 120 13.52 -1.28 3.91
N ALA A 121 13.72 -2.52 3.42
CA ALA A 121 15.06 -3.08 3.23
C ALA A 121 15.88 -2.26 2.22
N ALA A 122 15.27 -1.86 1.09
CA ALA A 122 15.90 -1.02 0.09
C ALA A 122 16.29 0.35 0.64
N TYR A 123 15.39 1.00 1.39
CA TYR A 123 15.65 2.27 2.04
C TYR A 123 16.86 2.19 3.02
N LEU A 124 16.90 1.17 3.87
CA LEU A 124 17.99 0.98 4.81
C LEU A 124 19.33 0.67 4.09
N THR A 125 19.26 -0.08 2.99
CA THR A 125 20.43 -0.35 2.13
C THR A 125 20.91 0.93 1.45
N PHE A 126 20.01 1.75 0.92
CA PHE A 126 20.31 3.05 0.32
C PHE A 126 21.04 3.99 1.31
N LEU A 127 20.64 3.98 2.58
CA LEU A 127 21.33 4.74 3.64
C LEU A 127 22.69 4.17 4.02
N ASN A 128 23.09 3.04 3.46
CA ASN A 128 24.29 2.32 3.85
C ASN A 128 24.34 1.99 5.37
N ALA A 129 23.16 1.77 5.95
CA ALA A 129 22.99 1.50 7.37
C ALA A 129 23.38 0.05 7.70
N ASN A 130 24.00 -0.16 8.86
CA ASN A 130 24.07 -1.50 9.46
C ASN A 130 22.75 -1.74 10.18
N TYR A 131 21.95 -2.74 9.73
CA TYR A 131 20.59 -2.94 10.25
C TYR A 131 20.20 -4.39 10.46
N ASP A 132 19.27 -4.60 11.41
CA ASP A 132 18.48 -5.80 11.58
C ASP A 132 17.01 -5.44 11.30
N LEU A 133 16.45 -5.93 10.22
CA LEU A 133 15.00 -5.84 9.94
C LEU A 133 14.32 -7.14 10.39
N VAL A 134 13.52 -7.04 11.45
CA VAL A 134 12.81 -8.18 12.05
C VAL A 134 11.37 -8.19 11.55
N VAL A 135 11.00 -9.22 10.80
CA VAL A 135 9.65 -9.36 10.23
C VAL A 135 8.82 -10.31 11.10
N ILE A 136 7.67 -9.83 11.56
CA ILE A 136 6.77 -10.54 12.48
C ILE A 136 5.38 -10.63 11.86
N ASP A 137 4.92 -11.84 11.61
CA ASP A 137 3.54 -12.11 11.22
C ASP A 137 2.66 -12.24 12.47
N SER A 138 1.72 -11.34 12.66
CA SER A 138 0.70 -11.43 13.70
C SER A 138 -0.47 -12.34 13.33
N GLN A 139 -0.52 -12.85 12.09
CA GLN A 139 -1.58 -13.63 11.47
C GLN A 139 -2.89 -12.84 11.27
N ASN A 140 -3.42 -12.21 12.31
CA ASN A 140 -4.66 -11.41 12.28
C ASN A 140 -4.56 -10.20 13.22
N GLU A 141 -5.67 -9.47 13.37
CA GLU A 141 -5.76 -8.24 14.18
C GLU A 141 -6.48 -8.43 15.52
N SER A 142 -6.60 -9.66 16.02
CA SER A 142 -7.13 -9.88 17.37
C SER A 142 -6.20 -9.32 18.45
N ALA A 143 -6.73 -8.95 19.59
CA ALA A 143 -5.95 -8.42 20.71
C ALA A 143 -4.78 -9.35 21.09
N ASP A 144 -5.04 -10.66 21.15
CA ASP A 144 -4.02 -11.67 21.50
C ASP A 144 -2.91 -11.72 20.42
N SER A 145 -3.29 -11.71 19.14
CA SER A 145 -2.33 -11.76 18.02
C SER A 145 -1.43 -10.53 18.01
N ILE A 146 -2.00 -9.35 18.22
CA ILE A 146 -1.27 -8.08 18.29
C ILE A 146 -0.34 -8.09 19.53
N ASN A 147 -0.85 -8.44 20.72
CA ASN A 147 -0.05 -8.52 21.95
C ASN A 147 1.13 -9.48 21.79
N ASN A 148 0.90 -10.67 21.22
CA ASN A 148 1.96 -11.66 20.99
C ASN A 148 3.03 -11.15 20.02
N ALA A 149 2.64 -10.41 18.98
CA ALA A 149 3.58 -9.79 18.04
C ALA A 149 4.43 -8.71 18.73
N PHE A 150 3.81 -7.85 19.54
CA PHE A 150 4.52 -6.79 20.26
C PHE A 150 5.38 -7.30 21.42
N ASN A 151 4.99 -8.40 22.08
CA ASN A 151 5.87 -9.08 23.05
C ASN A 151 7.20 -9.49 22.37
N LYS A 152 7.15 -10.02 21.14
CA LYS A 152 8.38 -10.35 20.39
C LYS A 152 9.19 -9.12 20.02
N VAL A 153 8.53 -8.00 19.67
CA VAL A 153 9.21 -6.71 19.45
C VAL A 153 9.97 -6.29 20.71
N GLN A 154 9.36 -6.43 21.88
CA GLN A 154 9.99 -6.11 23.17
C GLN A 154 11.14 -7.08 23.51
N GLU A 155 10.94 -8.38 23.33
CA GLU A 155 11.99 -9.41 23.54
C GLU A 155 13.22 -9.18 22.69
N GLU A 156 13.06 -8.68 21.45
CA GLU A 156 14.17 -8.30 20.55
C GLU A 156 14.78 -6.93 20.89
N GLY A 157 14.24 -6.21 21.86
CA GLY A 157 14.68 -4.86 22.25
C GLY A 157 14.51 -3.82 21.16
N ILE A 158 13.44 -3.91 20.37
CA ILE A 158 13.17 -3.03 19.22
C ILE A 158 12.25 -1.90 19.66
N THR A 159 12.62 -0.67 19.34
CA THR A 159 11.84 0.54 19.65
C THR A 159 11.23 1.22 18.43
N LYS A 160 11.53 0.74 17.22
CA LYS A 160 11.05 1.31 15.95
C LYS A 160 10.26 0.24 15.19
N VAL A 161 8.96 0.47 15.01
CA VAL A 161 8.05 -0.50 14.42
C VAL A 161 7.28 0.12 13.26
N ILE A 162 7.26 -0.57 12.12
CA ILE A 162 6.28 -0.32 11.06
C ILE A 162 5.24 -1.43 11.16
N ALA A 163 3.98 -1.08 11.41
CA ALA A 163 2.91 -2.05 11.60
C ALA A 163 1.83 -1.86 10.55
N LEU A 164 1.72 -2.83 9.63
CA LEU A 164 0.81 -2.78 8.49
C LEU A 164 -0.60 -3.26 8.88
N TYR A 165 -1.14 -2.69 9.94
CA TYR A 165 -2.48 -2.97 10.43
C TYR A 165 -3.54 -2.12 9.75
N THR A 166 -4.77 -2.67 9.65
CA THR A 166 -5.94 -1.93 9.17
C THR A 166 -6.56 -1.07 10.28
N PRO A 167 -7.47 -0.13 9.98
CA PRO A 167 -8.16 0.65 11.02
C PRO A 167 -8.91 -0.20 12.05
N ASN A 168 -9.24 -1.46 11.77
CA ASN A 168 -9.90 -2.35 12.73
C ASN A 168 -9.02 -2.67 13.94
N ALA A 169 -7.69 -2.65 13.79
CA ALA A 169 -6.74 -2.90 14.87
C ALA A 169 -6.60 -1.74 15.85
N ILE A 170 -7.09 -0.54 15.51
CA ILE A 170 -6.74 0.69 16.24
C ILE A 170 -7.14 0.65 17.70
N ASN A 171 -8.29 0.08 18.03
CA ASN A 171 -8.75 -0.03 19.42
C ASN A 171 -7.81 -0.91 20.25
N ASN A 172 -7.31 -2.00 19.68
CA ASN A 172 -6.36 -2.88 20.35
C ASN A 172 -4.99 -2.20 20.53
N LEU A 173 -4.51 -1.49 19.48
CA LEU A 173 -3.25 -0.75 19.55
C LEU A 173 -3.30 0.39 20.58
N ASN A 174 -4.43 1.09 20.70
CA ASN A 174 -4.62 2.19 21.65
C ASN A 174 -4.57 1.76 23.12
N THR A 175 -4.94 0.52 23.41
CA THR A 175 -4.93 -0.02 24.79
C THR A 175 -3.58 -0.62 25.19
N MET A 176 -2.62 -0.70 24.25
CA MET A 176 -1.30 -1.27 24.52
C MET A 176 -0.39 -0.29 25.29
N THR A 177 0.41 -0.85 26.18
CA THR A 177 1.52 -0.13 26.79
C THR A 177 2.76 -0.26 25.91
N LEU A 178 3.03 0.77 25.12
CA LEU A 178 4.12 0.77 24.13
C LEU A 178 5.47 1.25 24.71
N ASN A 179 5.47 1.83 25.93
CA ASN A 179 6.67 2.41 26.55
C ASN A 179 7.40 3.37 25.59
N ASP A 180 8.63 3.02 25.19
CA ASP A 180 9.48 3.75 24.24
C ASP A 180 9.38 3.25 22.79
N ILE A 181 8.47 2.30 22.50
CA ILE A 181 8.26 1.78 21.17
C ILE A 181 7.43 2.77 20.35
N MET A 182 8.01 3.31 19.29
CA MET A 182 7.29 4.11 18.29
C MET A 182 6.75 3.22 17.18
N VAL A 183 5.46 3.34 16.87
CA VAL A 183 4.76 2.51 15.90
C VAL A 183 4.22 3.37 14.77
N TYR A 184 4.74 3.17 13.56
CA TYR A 184 4.21 3.80 12.36
C TYR A 184 3.16 2.89 11.70
N LEU A 185 2.01 3.46 11.35
CA LEU A 185 0.81 2.77 10.85
C LEU A 185 0.48 3.22 9.42
N PRO A 186 1.05 2.57 8.38
CA PRO A 186 0.90 3.02 6.98
C PRO A 186 -0.54 3.11 6.49
N LEU A 187 -1.48 2.30 7.02
CA LEU A 187 -2.84 2.17 6.50
C LEU A 187 -3.90 2.94 7.31
N ILE A 188 -3.51 3.59 8.42
CA ILE A 188 -4.44 4.22 9.35
C ILE A 188 -4.27 5.74 9.31
N GLU A 189 -5.37 6.48 9.22
CA GLU A 189 -5.41 7.93 9.42
C GLU A 189 -5.65 8.26 10.90
N LYS A 190 -5.05 9.34 11.41
CA LYS A 190 -5.24 9.77 12.80
C LYS A 190 -6.72 9.99 13.17
N LYS A 191 -7.51 10.49 12.22
CA LYS A 191 -8.96 10.70 12.41
C LYS A 191 -9.75 9.39 12.62
N ASP A 192 -9.21 8.24 12.19
CA ASP A 192 -9.82 6.93 12.41
C ASP A 192 -9.57 6.43 13.85
N SER A 193 -8.69 7.12 14.63
CA SER A 193 -8.33 6.81 16.01
C SER A 193 -8.99 7.79 16.98
N LEU A 194 -9.68 7.26 17.98
CA LEU A 194 -10.24 8.05 19.07
C LEU A 194 -9.23 8.27 20.22
N SER A 195 -8.06 7.67 20.15
CA SER A 195 -7.05 7.70 21.21
C SER A 195 -5.91 8.66 20.92
N GLN A 196 -5.28 9.14 21.98
CA GLN A 196 -4.10 9.99 21.99
C GLN A 196 -2.87 9.21 22.49
N ASN A 197 -2.60 8.02 21.92
CA ASN A 197 -1.36 7.34 22.21
C ASN A 197 -0.24 7.98 21.37
N ASP A 198 0.61 8.76 22.01
CA ASP A 198 1.68 9.55 21.36
C ASP A 198 2.75 8.68 20.67
N ASN A 199 2.79 7.40 20.98
CA ASN A 199 3.69 6.43 20.34
C ASN A 199 3.17 5.94 18.99
N LEU A 200 1.90 6.21 18.64
CA LEU A 200 1.32 5.85 17.35
C LEU A 200 1.49 7.00 16.35
N ILE A 201 2.01 6.67 15.18
CA ILE A 201 2.20 7.59 14.06
C ILE A 201 1.39 7.09 12.88
N PHE A 202 0.54 7.92 12.33
CA PHE A 202 -0.44 7.57 11.33
C PHE A 202 0.05 7.93 9.93
N GLY A 203 0.09 6.96 9.02
CA GLY A 203 0.71 7.08 7.72
C GLY A 203 -0.23 7.07 6.52
N SER A 204 -1.53 6.81 6.73
CA SER A 204 -2.44 6.67 5.59
C SER A 204 -2.66 7.96 4.83
N ILE A 205 -2.84 7.82 3.51
CA ILE A 205 -3.33 8.90 2.65
C ILE A 205 -4.78 9.24 2.98
N SER A 206 -5.17 10.51 2.76
CA SER A 206 -6.56 10.96 2.90
C SER A 206 -7.29 10.87 1.56
N TYR A 207 -8.18 9.90 1.41
CA TYR A 207 -9.08 9.84 0.26
C TYR A 207 -10.07 11.01 0.24
N GLU A 208 -10.43 11.54 1.41
CA GLU A 208 -11.30 12.70 1.54
C GLU A 208 -10.68 13.95 0.92
N ASP A 209 -9.37 14.20 1.20
CA ASP A 209 -8.66 15.32 0.60
C ASP A 209 -8.50 15.17 -0.92
N GLN A 210 -8.27 13.94 -1.40
CA GLN A 210 -8.25 13.65 -2.84
C GLN A 210 -9.61 13.94 -3.49
N LEU A 211 -10.70 13.45 -2.91
CA LEU A 211 -12.06 13.67 -3.41
C LEU A 211 -12.47 15.13 -3.31
N LYS A 212 -12.09 15.83 -2.24
CA LYS A 212 -12.28 17.27 -2.09
C LYS A 212 -11.59 18.04 -3.23
N LYS A 213 -10.34 17.70 -3.54
CA LYS A 213 -9.61 18.34 -4.63
C LYS A 213 -10.24 18.06 -5.99
N LEU A 214 -10.69 16.83 -6.25
CA LEU A 214 -11.41 16.45 -7.47
C LEU A 214 -12.77 17.17 -7.57
N SER A 215 -13.49 17.33 -6.47
CA SER A 215 -14.80 17.97 -6.45
C SER A 215 -14.77 19.45 -6.88
N TYR A 216 -13.65 20.15 -6.72
CA TYR A 216 -13.49 21.52 -7.23
C TYR A 216 -13.48 21.60 -8.76
N TYR A 217 -13.15 20.51 -9.46
CA TYR A 217 -13.22 20.40 -10.91
C TYR A 217 -14.56 19.89 -11.41
N SER A 218 -15.45 19.49 -10.49
CA SER A 218 -16.76 18.97 -10.86
C SER A 218 -17.61 20.04 -11.51
N ASP A 219 -18.24 19.66 -12.63
CA ASP A 219 -19.16 20.52 -13.36
C ASP A 219 -20.34 19.68 -13.86
N GLY A 220 -21.55 20.16 -13.62
CA GLY A 220 -22.79 19.41 -13.86
C GLY A 220 -23.20 18.53 -12.70
N PRO A 221 -24.13 17.59 -12.93
CA PRO A 221 -24.62 16.69 -11.89
C PRO A 221 -23.57 15.66 -11.49
N ASN A 222 -23.37 15.45 -10.19
CA ASN A 222 -22.45 14.46 -9.66
C ASN A 222 -23.10 13.06 -9.64
N VAL A 223 -22.33 12.06 -10.04
CA VAL A 223 -22.72 10.64 -9.96
C VAL A 223 -21.58 9.84 -9.32
N LEU A 224 -21.93 8.98 -8.38
CA LEU A 224 -21.00 8.11 -7.69
C LEU A 224 -21.15 6.66 -8.14
N PHE A 225 -20.05 6.01 -8.54
CA PHE A 225 -19.92 4.56 -8.65
C PHE A 225 -19.07 4.05 -7.50
N TYR A 226 -19.51 3.03 -6.80
CA TYR A 226 -18.79 2.45 -5.66
C TYR A 226 -19.01 0.94 -5.55
N GLN A 227 -18.07 0.24 -4.91
CA GLN A 227 -18.20 -1.17 -4.59
C GLN A 227 -18.62 -1.37 -3.14
N ASN A 228 -19.41 -2.41 -2.87
CA ASN A 228 -19.71 -2.82 -1.49
C ASN A 228 -18.59 -3.71 -0.93
N THR A 229 -17.42 -3.10 -0.73
CA THR A 229 -16.23 -3.66 -0.09
C THR A 229 -15.79 -2.71 1.01
N TYR A 230 -14.88 -3.14 1.87
CA TYR A 230 -14.34 -2.26 2.91
C TYR A 230 -13.79 -0.94 2.33
N LEU A 231 -12.89 -1.04 1.33
CA LEU A 231 -12.32 0.14 0.67
C LEU A 231 -13.38 0.95 -0.08
N GLY A 232 -14.28 0.27 -0.80
CA GLY A 232 -15.35 0.94 -1.53
C GLY A 232 -16.29 1.72 -0.62
N ASN A 233 -16.60 1.20 0.56
CA ASN A 233 -17.41 1.90 1.58
C ASN A 233 -16.63 3.06 2.21
N LYS A 234 -15.32 2.90 2.48
CA LYS A 234 -14.46 4.02 2.93
C LYS A 234 -14.45 5.16 1.91
N LEU A 235 -14.27 4.85 0.63
CA LEU A 235 -14.28 5.83 -0.47
C LEU A 235 -15.65 6.48 -0.64
N LYS A 236 -16.73 5.71 -0.53
CA LYS A 236 -18.11 6.25 -0.56
C LYS A 236 -18.33 7.24 0.57
N ASN A 237 -17.99 6.88 1.81
CA ASN A 237 -18.13 7.76 2.97
C ASN A 237 -17.28 9.03 2.80
N SER A 238 -16.02 8.89 2.36
CA SER A 238 -15.16 10.05 2.08
C SER A 238 -15.75 10.96 1.00
N TYR A 239 -16.38 10.38 -0.03
CA TYR A 239 -17.08 11.16 -1.06
C TYR A 239 -18.30 11.90 -0.48
N GLU A 240 -19.12 11.24 0.33
CA GLU A 240 -20.33 11.82 0.93
C GLU A 240 -20.01 12.94 1.93
N ASN A 241 -18.82 12.92 2.54
CA ASN A 241 -18.33 14.00 3.41
C ASN A 241 -18.00 15.30 2.63
N VAL A 242 -17.61 15.18 1.36
CA VAL A 242 -17.13 16.34 0.58
C VAL A 242 -18.09 16.79 -0.53
N VAL A 243 -18.94 15.90 -1.04
CA VAL A 243 -19.86 16.19 -2.12
C VAL A 243 -21.29 16.23 -1.59
N SER A 244 -21.82 17.44 -1.42
CA SER A 244 -23.14 17.68 -0.78
C SER A 244 -24.34 17.23 -1.61
N TYR A 245 -24.21 17.16 -2.94
CA TYR A 245 -25.31 16.77 -3.83
C TYR A 245 -24.86 15.71 -4.85
N THR A 246 -25.59 14.62 -4.92
CA THR A 246 -25.35 13.49 -5.82
C THR A 246 -26.64 13.07 -6.51
N THR A 247 -26.67 13.17 -7.83
CA THR A 247 -27.85 12.86 -8.66
C THR A 247 -28.14 11.37 -8.71
N ALA A 248 -27.10 10.53 -8.72
CA ALA A 248 -27.25 9.08 -8.71
C ALA A 248 -26.07 8.40 -8.00
N ARG A 249 -26.37 7.30 -7.30
CA ARG A 249 -25.40 6.38 -6.71
C ARG A 249 -25.55 5.02 -7.37
N LYS A 250 -24.45 4.46 -7.83
CA LYS A 250 -24.40 3.18 -8.55
C LYS A 250 -23.50 2.22 -7.77
N GLU A 251 -24.13 1.26 -7.10
CA GLU A 251 -23.40 0.18 -6.43
C GLU A 251 -22.98 -0.87 -7.46
N ILE A 252 -21.71 -1.23 -7.45
CA ILE A 252 -21.11 -2.27 -8.31
C ILE A 252 -20.88 -3.52 -7.47
N LYS A 253 -21.49 -4.62 -7.85
CA LYS A 253 -21.34 -5.91 -7.16
C LYS A 253 -19.98 -6.55 -7.48
N SER A 254 -19.48 -7.39 -6.57
CA SER A 254 -18.15 -8.00 -6.67
C SER A 254 -17.94 -8.76 -7.98
N GLY A 255 -18.81 -9.67 -8.38
CA GLY A 255 -18.68 -10.47 -9.61
C GLY A 255 -19.22 -9.81 -10.90
N GLU A 256 -19.63 -8.54 -10.84
CA GLU A 256 -20.28 -7.88 -11.97
C GLU A 256 -19.25 -7.40 -12.99
N THR A 257 -19.44 -7.79 -14.26
CA THR A 257 -18.59 -7.40 -15.40
C THR A 257 -19.37 -6.77 -16.54
N ASN A 258 -20.70 -6.89 -16.53
CA ASN A 258 -21.58 -6.29 -17.53
C ASN A 258 -22.36 -5.12 -16.91
N PHE A 259 -21.92 -3.91 -17.22
CA PHE A 259 -22.48 -2.68 -16.66
C PHE A 259 -23.47 -1.99 -17.58
N LYS A 260 -23.90 -2.62 -18.70
CA LYS A 260 -24.80 -2.00 -19.68
C LYS A 260 -26.03 -1.38 -19.03
N ASN A 261 -26.71 -2.12 -18.16
CA ASN A 261 -27.91 -1.64 -17.48
C ASN A 261 -27.65 -0.49 -16.48
N ILE A 262 -26.43 -0.38 -16.01
CA ILE A 262 -25.98 0.66 -15.06
C ILE A 262 -25.57 1.93 -15.79
N VAL A 263 -24.89 1.78 -16.96
CA VAL A 263 -24.37 2.91 -17.72
C VAL A 263 -25.43 3.52 -18.67
N VAL A 264 -26.45 2.79 -19.08
CA VAL A 264 -27.57 3.33 -19.88
C VAL A 264 -28.54 4.08 -18.96
N ASP A 265 -28.08 5.22 -18.46
CA ASP A 265 -28.85 6.11 -17.58
C ASP A 265 -28.62 7.55 -18.05
N SER A 266 -29.70 8.26 -18.39
CA SER A 266 -29.63 9.62 -18.93
C SER A 266 -28.94 10.61 -17.97
N ARG A 267 -28.97 10.34 -16.66
CA ARG A 267 -28.32 11.15 -15.62
C ARG A 267 -26.79 11.15 -15.72
N LEU A 268 -26.20 10.19 -16.46
CA LEU A 268 -24.75 10.11 -16.67
C LEU A 268 -24.28 11.04 -17.79
N ARG A 269 -25.18 11.50 -18.67
CA ARG A 269 -24.83 12.44 -19.74
C ARG A 269 -24.49 13.81 -19.15
N ASN A 270 -23.38 14.39 -19.60
CA ASN A 270 -22.88 15.68 -19.12
C ASN A 270 -22.68 15.76 -17.60
N SER A 271 -22.53 14.62 -16.92
CA SER A 271 -22.30 14.54 -15.48
C SER A 271 -20.82 14.50 -15.15
N SER A 272 -20.50 14.74 -13.88
CA SER A 272 -19.21 14.44 -13.25
C SER A 272 -19.32 13.10 -12.53
N ILE A 273 -18.67 12.07 -13.08
CA ILE A 273 -18.72 10.70 -12.55
C ILE A 273 -17.51 10.48 -11.62
N PHE A 274 -17.75 10.07 -10.40
CA PHE A 274 -16.72 9.62 -9.46
C PHE A 274 -16.65 8.10 -9.45
N LEU A 275 -15.56 7.53 -9.97
CA LEU A 275 -15.32 6.08 -10.03
C LEU A 275 -14.51 5.63 -8.81
N ASN A 276 -15.22 5.28 -7.74
CA ASN A 276 -14.66 4.72 -6.51
C ASN A 276 -14.74 3.18 -6.54
N VAL A 277 -14.26 2.59 -7.61
CA VAL A 277 -14.22 1.15 -7.89
C VAL A 277 -12.82 0.75 -8.36
N ASP A 278 -12.48 -0.53 -8.29
CA ASP A 278 -11.17 -1.01 -8.73
C ASP A 278 -10.88 -0.71 -10.22
N ILE A 279 -9.61 -0.79 -10.59
CA ILE A 279 -9.13 -0.38 -11.92
C ILE A 279 -9.77 -1.18 -13.07
N VAL A 280 -10.02 -2.48 -12.84
CA VAL A 280 -10.64 -3.35 -13.87
C VAL A 280 -12.10 -2.93 -14.10
N LYS A 281 -12.86 -2.73 -13.02
CA LYS A 281 -14.25 -2.27 -13.14
C LYS A 281 -14.33 -0.85 -13.68
N SER A 282 -13.43 0.04 -13.25
CA SER A 282 -13.33 1.40 -13.81
C SER A 282 -13.13 1.37 -15.31
N SER A 283 -12.22 0.53 -15.79
CA SER A 283 -11.94 0.37 -17.23
C SER A 283 -13.15 -0.14 -17.99
N LEU A 284 -13.81 -1.19 -17.49
CA LEU A 284 -15.03 -1.74 -18.11
C LEU A 284 -16.18 -0.74 -18.12
N ILE A 285 -16.37 0.04 -17.04
CA ILE A 285 -17.42 1.08 -16.98
C ILE A 285 -17.13 2.16 -18.02
N MET A 286 -15.91 2.66 -18.13
CA MET A 286 -15.54 3.68 -19.11
C MET A 286 -15.76 3.20 -20.55
N SER A 287 -15.31 1.99 -20.89
CA SER A 287 -15.52 1.40 -22.21
C SER A 287 -17.02 1.20 -22.53
N GLN A 288 -17.83 0.78 -21.54
CA GLN A 288 -19.28 0.58 -21.74
C GLN A 288 -20.04 1.91 -21.80
N LEU A 289 -19.64 2.96 -21.07
CA LEU A 289 -20.19 4.31 -21.25
C LEU A 289 -20.05 4.73 -22.71
N ARG A 290 -18.84 4.61 -23.26
CA ARG A 290 -18.56 4.98 -24.65
C ARG A 290 -19.32 4.12 -25.64
N ALA A 291 -19.34 2.79 -25.48
CA ALA A 291 -20.04 1.86 -26.35
C ALA A 291 -21.56 2.08 -26.39
N ASN A 292 -22.12 2.77 -25.41
CA ASN A 292 -23.55 3.14 -25.34
C ASN A 292 -23.80 4.64 -25.60
N ASP A 293 -22.83 5.35 -26.18
CA ASP A 293 -22.93 6.79 -26.49
C ASP A 293 -23.28 7.67 -25.27
N ILE A 294 -22.79 7.29 -24.10
CA ILE A 294 -22.90 8.08 -22.87
C ILE A 294 -21.60 8.85 -22.66
N TYR A 295 -21.68 10.16 -22.73
CA TYR A 295 -20.53 11.05 -22.63
C TYR A 295 -20.66 11.90 -21.36
N PRO A 296 -19.97 11.54 -20.28
CA PRO A 296 -19.86 12.39 -19.09
C PRO A 296 -18.98 13.62 -19.40
N LYS A 297 -19.13 14.67 -18.60
CA LYS A 297 -18.29 15.86 -18.70
C LYS A 297 -16.91 15.59 -18.11
N PHE A 298 -16.87 14.90 -16.96
CA PHE A 298 -15.64 14.43 -16.30
C PHE A 298 -15.82 13.02 -15.75
N ILE A 299 -14.72 12.31 -15.65
CA ILE A 299 -14.59 11.06 -14.92
C ILE A 299 -13.49 11.25 -13.89
N PHE A 300 -13.83 11.19 -12.62
CA PHE A 300 -12.91 11.37 -11.51
C PHE A 300 -12.60 10.04 -10.84
N SER A 301 -11.35 9.86 -10.43
CA SER A 301 -10.99 8.78 -9.54
C SER A 301 -9.88 9.22 -8.58
N THR A 302 -9.85 8.59 -7.42
CA THR A 302 -8.75 8.73 -6.46
C THR A 302 -7.55 7.91 -6.91
N GLN A 303 -6.52 7.88 -6.11
CA GLN A 303 -5.28 7.14 -6.33
C GLN A 303 -5.46 5.63 -6.58
N ILE A 304 -6.60 5.05 -6.22
CA ILE A 304 -6.89 3.62 -6.47
C ILE A 304 -6.82 3.21 -7.95
N ASN A 305 -6.96 4.18 -8.86
CA ASN A 305 -6.87 3.97 -10.31
C ASN A 305 -5.66 4.69 -10.92
N PHE A 306 -4.76 5.23 -10.11
CA PHE A 306 -3.53 5.84 -10.59
C PHE A 306 -2.44 4.78 -10.78
N ASP A 307 -2.60 3.98 -11.84
CA ASP A 307 -1.72 2.86 -12.18
C ASP A 307 -1.58 2.77 -13.71
N PRO A 308 -0.36 2.51 -14.26
CA PRO A 308 -0.12 2.31 -15.70
C PRO A 308 -0.99 1.22 -16.34
N MET A 309 -1.46 0.24 -15.56
CA MET A 309 -2.40 -0.78 -16.02
C MET A 309 -3.66 -0.16 -16.64
N LEU A 310 -4.06 1.04 -16.21
CA LEU A 310 -5.18 1.77 -16.80
C LEU A 310 -5.00 2.00 -18.30
N MET A 311 -3.76 2.25 -18.76
CA MET A 311 -3.44 2.44 -20.18
C MET A 311 -3.63 1.15 -20.98
N THR A 312 -3.32 0.02 -20.36
CA THR A 312 -3.46 -1.32 -20.98
C THR A 312 -4.93 -1.77 -21.05
N LEU A 313 -5.70 -1.44 -20.01
CA LEU A 313 -7.10 -1.88 -19.89
C LEU A 313 -8.11 -1.02 -20.63
N THR A 314 -7.73 0.18 -21.10
CA THR A 314 -8.64 1.13 -21.75
C THR A 314 -8.06 1.69 -23.03
N GLN A 315 -8.93 2.05 -23.98
CA GLN A 315 -8.54 2.90 -25.09
C GLN A 315 -8.38 4.36 -24.62
N ASP A 316 -7.52 5.15 -25.26
CA ASP A 316 -7.34 6.57 -24.94
C ASP A 316 -8.65 7.35 -24.95
N LYS A 317 -9.50 7.07 -25.94
CA LYS A 317 -10.81 7.71 -26.07
C LYS A 317 -11.75 7.40 -24.89
N ASP A 318 -11.63 6.26 -24.23
CA ASP A 318 -12.51 5.88 -23.10
C ASP A 318 -12.19 6.72 -21.85
N ARG A 319 -10.91 7.09 -21.68
CA ARG A 319 -10.39 7.84 -20.54
C ARG A 319 -10.09 9.33 -20.84
N GLU A 320 -10.46 9.84 -22.02
CA GLU A 320 -10.18 11.21 -22.46
C GLU A 320 -10.60 12.30 -21.44
N LYS A 321 -11.69 12.05 -20.72
CA LYS A 321 -12.23 12.98 -19.71
C LYS A 321 -11.83 12.61 -18.28
N MET A 322 -10.86 11.69 -18.11
CA MET A 322 -10.49 11.19 -16.80
C MET A 322 -9.46 12.11 -16.11
N VAL A 323 -9.77 12.44 -14.87
CA VAL A 323 -8.88 13.15 -13.94
C VAL A 323 -8.73 12.34 -12.68
N LEU A 324 -7.48 12.12 -12.28
CA LEU A 324 -7.14 11.31 -11.11
C LEU A 324 -6.44 12.17 -10.06
N ALA A 325 -6.69 11.87 -8.79
CA ALA A 325 -5.91 12.41 -7.70
C ALA A 325 -4.83 11.42 -7.27
N ASN A 326 -3.63 11.93 -6.98
CA ASN A 326 -2.52 11.16 -6.46
C ASN A 326 -1.81 11.92 -5.35
N SER A 327 -1.49 11.23 -4.25
CA SER A 327 -0.82 11.78 -3.07
C SER A 327 0.65 11.34 -2.95
N ILE A 328 1.14 10.48 -3.86
CA ILE A 328 2.55 10.09 -3.91
C ILE A 328 3.37 11.26 -4.45
N GLU A 329 4.39 11.68 -3.70
CA GLU A 329 5.30 12.73 -4.13
C GLU A 329 6.54 12.16 -4.82
N LYS A 330 7.17 12.98 -5.66
CA LYS A 330 8.44 12.59 -6.30
C LYS A 330 9.55 12.61 -5.26
N ILE A 331 10.35 11.55 -5.25
CA ILE A 331 11.54 11.43 -4.41
C ILE A 331 12.80 11.40 -5.29
N ASP A 332 13.97 11.37 -4.67
CA ASP A 332 15.24 11.18 -5.35
C ASP A 332 15.25 9.94 -6.25
N ASN A 333 15.78 10.08 -7.46
CA ASN A 333 15.76 9.02 -8.46
C ASN A 333 16.57 7.78 -8.03
N LYS A 334 17.72 7.98 -7.35
CA LYS A 334 18.56 6.85 -6.91
C LYS A 334 17.85 6.01 -5.85
N LEU A 335 17.19 6.68 -4.88
CA LEU A 335 16.41 5.99 -3.87
C LEU A 335 15.20 5.27 -4.50
N ARG A 336 14.51 5.90 -5.44
CA ARG A 336 13.40 5.29 -6.17
C ARG A 336 13.86 4.03 -6.90
N ASP A 337 14.96 4.12 -7.64
CA ASP A 337 15.48 3.02 -8.45
C ASP A 337 15.96 1.87 -7.56
N GLU A 338 16.57 2.17 -6.40
CA GLU A 338 16.94 1.17 -5.41
C GLU A 338 15.71 0.41 -4.89
N ILE A 339 14.64 1.13 -4.54
CA ILE A 339 13.39 0.51 -4.08
C ILE A 339 12.76 -0.36 -5.17
N LEU A 340 12.73 0.11 -6.42
CA LEU A 340 12.23 -0.67 -7.56
C LEU A 340 13.05 -1.94 -7.78
N ASN A 341 14.39 -1.89 -7.65
CA ASN A 341 15.28 -3.04 -7.77
C ASN A 341 15.03 -4.10 -6.69
N PHE A 342 14.59 -3.68 -5.50
CA PHE A 342 14.18 -4.59 -4.43
C PHE A 342 12.75 -5.11 -4.59
N GLY A 343 11.98 -4.59 -5.55
CA GLY A 343 10.61 -5.00 -5.84
C GLY A 343 9.53 -4.21 -5.11
N GLY A 344 9.87 -3.07 -4.49
CA GLY A 344 8.89 -2.09 -4.02
C GLY A 344 8.38 -1.22 -5.18
N ASN A 345 7.18 -0.67 -5.08
CA ASN A 345 6.57 0.17 -6.12
C ASN A 345 6.03 1.48 -5.56
N ILE A 346 6.91 2.37 -5.17
CA ILE A 346 6.55 3.67 -4.58
C ILE A 346 6.02 4.69 -5.57
N ASN A 347 6.02 4.40 -6.87
CA ASN A 347 5.48 5.32 -7.88
C ASN A 347 3.95 5.25 -8.00
N PHE A 348 3.39 4.07 -7.76
CA PHE A 348 1.96 3.79 -7.96
C PHE A 348 1.30 3.14 -6.74
N GLU A 349 2.05 2.39 -5.94
CA GLU A 349 1.54 1.75 -4.72
C GLU A 349 1.72 2.67 -3.52
N TRP A 350 0.64 3.33 -3.12
CA TRP A 350 0.68 4.28 -2.02
C TRP A 350 1.06 3.64 -0.66
N VAL A 351 0.78 2.35 -0.49
CA VAL A 351 1.16 1.60 0.73
C VAL A 351 2.67 1.52 0.86
N ASP A 352 3.36 1.25 -0.25
CA ASP A 352 4.83 1.23 -0.28
C ASP A 352 5.41 2.62 -0.05
N TYR A 353 4.81 3.65 -0.67
CA TYR A 353 5.24 5.03 -0.44
C TYR A 353 5.01 5.47 1.03
N SER A 354 3.85 5.17 1.61
CA SER A 354 3.59 5.43 3.02
C SER A 354 4.57 4.68 3.92
N THR A 355 4.87 3.42 3.61
CA THR A 355 5.87 2.63 4.34
C THR A 355 7.26 3.28 4.28
N LEU A 356 7.67 3.81 3.12
CA LEU A 356 8.91 4.57 2.97
C LEU A 356 8.92 5.83 3.84
N VAL A 357 7.81 6.58 3.87
CA VAL A 357 7.66 7.76 4.75
C VAL A 357 7.88 7.37 6.21
N GLY A 358 7.28 6.25 6.64
CA GLY A 358 7.45 5.74 8.00
C GLY A 358 8.86 5.27 8.31
N ALA A 359 9.49 4.52 7.41
CA ALA A 359 10.87 4.09 7.55
C ALA A 359 11.82 5.28 7.71
N ASN A 360 11.66 6.29 6.83
CA ASN A 360 12.45 7.52 6.89
C ASN A 360 12.23 8.25 8.22
N TYR A 361 10.98 8.42 8.65
CA TYR A 361 10.68 9.14 9.87
C TYR A 361 11.22 8.44 11.12
N LEU A 362 11.05 7.14 11.22
CA LEU A 362 11.55 6.36 12.37
C LEU A 362 13.08 6.35 12.47
N VAL A 363 13.78 6.47 11.34
CA VAL A 363 15.26 6.47 11.31
C VAL A 363 15.83 7.89 11.47
N ASN A 364 15.31 8.85 10.71
CA ASN A 364 15.91 10.16 10.51
C ASN A 364 14.99 11.33 10.91
N GLY A 365 13.77 11.07 11.40
CA GLY A 365 12.77 12.11 11.62
C GLY A 365 12.32 12.78 10.31
N ASN A 366 11.78 13.98 10.42
CA ASN A 366 11.47 14.81 9.26
C ASN A 366 12.75 15.39 8.65
N ASN A 367 13.12 14.94 7.46
CA ASN A 367 14.28 15.42 6.71
C ASN A 367 13.90 15.77 5.27
N ASN A 368 14.87 16.15 4.42
CA ASN A 368 14.59 16.55 3.04
C ASN A 368 14.64 15.38 2.02
N LEU A 369 14.99 14.18 2.45
CA LEU A 369 15.05 13.01 1.57
C LEU A 369 13.64 12.59 1.12
N ILE A 370 12.67 12.65 2.03
CA ILE A 370 11.26 12.39 1.73
C ILE A 370 10.45 13.68 1.90
N PRO A 371 9.74 14.13 0.86
CA PRO A 371 8.97 15.37 0.91
C PRO A 371 7.83 15.34 1.93
N THR A 372 7.10 14.23 2.01
CA THR A 372 6.00 14.03 2.97
C THR A 372 6.51 14.10 4.41
N LYS A 373 5.91 14.97 5.20
CA LYS A 373 6.29 15.21 6.61
C LYS A 373 5.27 14.61 7.57
N ILE A 374 5.75 14.25 8.74
CA ILE A 374 4.90 13.88 9.89
C ILE A 374 4.67 15.14 10.72
N VAL A 375 3.41 15.51 10.89
CA VAL A 375 2.98 16.65 11.72
C VAL A 375 1.94 16.13 12.70
N GLU A 376 2.11 16.40 13.99
CA GLU A 376 1.19 15.93 15.04
C GLU A 376 0.87 14.42 14.93
N ASN A 377 1.88 13.61 14.69
CA ASN A 377 1.80 12.16 14.52
C ASN A 377 0.99 11.70 13.29
N GLN A 378 0.76 12.56 12.29
CA GLN A 378 0.11 12.20 11.02
C GLN A 378 1.02 12.54 9.85
N ALA A 379 1.16 11.63 8.88
CA ALA A 379 1.77 11.93 7.58
C ALA A 379 0.86 12.89 6.81
N VAL A 380 1.41 14.04 6.40
CA VAL A 380 0.67 15.07 5.68
C VAL A 380 0.99 14.96 4.19
N TYR A 381 0.00 14.55 3.43
CA TYR A 381 0.09 14.40 1.98
C TYR A 381 -0.58 15.58 1.27
N THR A 382 -0.01 15.96 0.12
CA THR A 382 -0.62 16.98 -0.75
C THR A 382 -1.16 16.32 -2.02
N PRO A 383 -2.48 16.09 -2.14
CA PRO A 383 -3.05 15.54 -3.36
C PRO A 383 -2.77 16.42 -4.57
N ARG A 384 -2.33 15.83 -5.67
CA ARG A 384 -2.13 16.46 -6.98
C ARG A 384 -3.07 15.83 -7.98
N LEU A 385 -3.46 16.59 -9.00
CA LEU A 385 -4.38 16.12 -10.03
C LEU A 385 -3.64 15.82 -11.33
N PHE A 386 -4.09 14.78 -12.00
CA PHE A 386 -3.48 14.28 -13.23
C PHE A 386 -4.56 14.01 -14.27
N LYS A 387 -4.29 14.39 -15.51
CA LYS A 387 -5.04 13.91 -16.66
C LYS A 387 -4.46 12.60 -17.14
N SER A 388 -5.33 11.68 -17.53
CA SER A 388 -4.93 10.54 -18.33
C SER A 388 -4.64 11.00 -19.77
N THR A 389 -3.55 10.48 -20.35
CA THR A 389 -3.14 10.70 -21.74
C THR A 389 -2.93 9.34 -22.41
N GLU A 390 -2.58 9.35 -23.69
CA GLU A 390 -2.26 8.13 -24.44
C GLU A 390 -1.13 7.32 -23.77
N TYR A 391 -0.12 8.01 -23.23
CA TYR A 391 1.12 7.37 -22.73
C TYR A 391 1.24 7.36 -21.20
N GLY A 392 0.25 7.83 -20.46
CA GLY A 392 0.33 7.85 -19.00
C GLY A 392 -0.40 9.04 -18.38
N PHE A 393 0.13 9.54 -17.28
CA PHE A 393 -0.49 10.59 -16.48
C PHE A 393 0.31 11.89 -16.53
N VAL A 394 -0.37 13.00 -16.79
CA VAL A 394 0.24 14.34 -16.81
C VAL A 394 -0.41 15.19 -15.74
N GLU A 395 0.41 15.80 -14.89
CA GLU A 395 -0.06 16.66 -13.80
C GLU A 395 -0.77 17.92 -14.36
N ILE A 396 -1.91 18.24 -13.76
CA ILE A 396 -2.67 19.46 -14.02
C ILE A 396 -2.15 20.53 -13.05
N LYS A 397 -1.65 21.62 -13.60
CA LYS A 397 -1.19 22.79 -12.80
C LYS A 397 -2.35 23.69 -12.43
#